data_cf72ab84854b8be6c16c92056dfd1844
#
_entry.id   cf72ab84854b8be6c16c92056dfd1844
#
_cell.length_a   1.000
_cell.length_b   1.000
_cell.length_c   1.000
_cell.angle_alpha   90.00
_cell.angle_beta   90.00
_cell.angle_gamma   90.00
#
_symmetry.space_group_name_H-M   'P 1'
#
loop_
_entity.id
_entity.type
_entity.pdbx_description
1 polymer ?
#
loop_
_entity_poly.entity_id
_entity_poly.type
_entity_poly.pdbx_seq_one_letter_code
_entity_poly.pdbx_strand_id
1 'polypeptide(L)'
;MGDLFPGSMVIATDLSPIQPVDVPPNVHFYVDDSADLWDFAHKFDYIHTRSTVGCWASFQSQIAEQAFDALEPGGWFESQEVDGNVCCDDDTLDPTGPVSAWFNDLLVASEHVQRPAILGATLKEVYEKVGFVDIHQRTVKMPIGGWARDARLKEVGYMWEANLLDGLGGFSYQLFNRAFNRTPAEIELCLVDVRQHLGDPRTHAYMPGFIVWGRKPYPGEVSGAAVEGK
;
A
#
# COMPACT_ATOMS: atom_id res chain seq x y z
N MET A 1 -8.33 -0.38 -16.90
CA MET A 1 -8.67 1.05 -17.13
C MET A 1 -8.71 1.35 -18.63
N GLY A 2 -7.64 1.14 -19.41
CA GLY A 2 -7.62 1.48 -20.85
C GLY A 2 -8.78 0.91 -21.65
N ASP A 3 -9.08 -0.39 -21.52
CA ASP A 3 -10.21 -1.03 -22.23
C ASP A 3 -11.58 -0.56 -21.76
N LEU A 4 -11.73 -0.24 -20.48
CA LEU A 4 -13.00 0.24 -19.92
C LEU A 4 -13.29 1.69 -20.26
N PHE A 5 -12.24 2.48 -20.48
CA PHE A 5 -12.33 3.92 -20.79
C PHE A 5 -11.49 4.26 -22.02
N PRO A 6 -11.90 3.82 -23.22
CA PRO A 6 -11.12 4.00 -24.44
C PRO A 6 -10.94 5.46 -24.88
N GLY A 7 -11.76 6.37 -24.37
CA GLY A 7 -11.64 7.82 -24.61
C GLY A 7 -10.71 8.54 -23.63
N SER A 8 -10.19 7.87 -22.62
CA SER A 8 -9.28 8.44 -21.62
C SER A 8 -7.82 8.10 -21.95
N MET A 9 -6.91 9.03 -21.71
CA MET A 9 -5.48 8.74 -21.70
C MET A 9 -5.11 8.20 -20.31
N VAL A 10 -4.48 7.04 -20.28
CA VAL A 10 -4.00 6.40 -19.04
C VAL A 10 -2.48 6.46 -19.01
N ILE A 11 -1.92 7.11 -18.01
CA ILE A 11 -0.48 7.18 -17.75
C ILE A 11 -0.18 6.33 -16.52
N ALA A 12 0.84 5.48 -16.60
CA ALA A 12 1.32 4.70 -15.47
C ALA A 12 2.85 4.78 -15.40
N THR A 13 3.37 4.90 -14.19
CA THR A 13 4.80 4.98 -13.92
C THR A 13 5.25 3.84 -12.99
N ASP A 14 6.47 3.38 -13.17
CA ASP A 14 7.15 2.45 -12.28
C ASP A 14 8.66 2.74 -12.35
N LEU A 15 9.37 2.52 -11.25
CA LEU A 15 10.82 2.69 -11.18
C LEU A 15 11.57 1.68 -12.06
N SER A 16 10.93 0.55 -12.39
CA SER A 16 11.50 -0.54 -13.17
C SER A 16 10.77 -0.74 -14.50
N PRO A 17 11.46 -1.12 -15.59
CA PRO A 17 10.84 -1.37 -16.90
C PRO A 17 10.17 -2.75 -16.97
N ILE A 18 9.18 -3.00 -16.08
CA ILE A 18 8.47 -4.28 -15.94
C ILE A 18 7.11 -4.30 -16.63
N GLN A 19 6.74 -3.22 -17.31
CA GLN A 19 5.43 -3.03 -17.89
C GLN A 19 5.21 -3.96 -19.10
N PRO A 20 3.98 -4.46 -19.32
CA PRO A 20 3.64 -5.25 -20.49
C PRO A 20 3.78 -4.42 -21.78
N VAL A 21 4.20 -5.08 -22.86
CA VAL A 21 4.33 -4.44 -24.18
C VAL A 21 3.02 -4.43 -24.97
N ASP A 22 2.10 -5.34 -24.64
CA ASP A 22 0.81 -5.52 -25.32
C ASP A 22 -0.30 -4.86 -24.52
N VAL A 23 -0.54 -3.59 -24.78
CA VAL A 23 -1.47 -2.73 -24.04
C VAL A 23 -2.39 -1.95 -24.97
N PRO A 24 -3.58 -1.52 -24.51
CA PRO A 24 -4.45 -0.66 -25.29
C PRO A 24 -3.74 0.63 -25.77
N PRO A 25 -4.08 1.17 -26.93
CA PRO A 25 -3.39 2.33 -27.53
C PRO A 25 -3.49 3.61 -26.71
N ASN A 26 -4.41 3.69 -25.77
CA ASN A 26 -4.62 4.82 -24.86
C ASN A 26 -3.87 4.65 -23.51
N VAL A 27 -3.03 3.60 -23.35
CA VAL A 27 -2.23 3.35 -22.14
C VAL A 27 -0.75 3.61 -22.44
N HIS A 28 -0.12 4.44 -21.64
CA HIS A 28 1.29 4.81 -21.76
C HIS A 28 2.02 4.53 -20.46
N PHE A 29 3.11 3.77 -20.54
CA PHE A 29 3.99 3.48 -19.41
C PHE A 29 5.28 4.28 -19.51
N TYR A 30 5.75 4.77 -18.37
CA TYR A 30 7.03 5.45 -18.23
C TYR A 30 7.83 4.82 -17.09
N VAL A 31 9.14 4.77 -17.26
CA VAL A 31 10.07 4.45 -16.16
C VAL A 31 10.40 5.77 -15.48
N ASP A 32 9.92 5.92 -14.25
CA ASP A 32 10.04 7.19 -13.51
C ASP A 32 9.98 6.94 -12.01
N ASP A 33 10.65 7.80 -11.21
CA ASP A 33 10.54 7.79 -9.75
C ASP A 33 9.37 8.67 -9.33
N SER A 34 8.31 8.06 -8.81
CA SER A 34 7.13 8.78 -8.34
C SER A 34 7.41 9.74 -7.16
N ALA A 35 8.59 9.64 -6.51
CA ALA A 35 9.02 10.55 -5.47
C ALA A 35 9.63 11.85 -6.01
N ASP A 36 10.03 11.86 -7.29
CA ASP A 36 10.54 13.04 -7.96
C ASP A 36 9.41 14.03 -8.28
N LEU A 37 9.77 15.23 -8.71
CA LEU A 37 8.78 16.26 -9.07
C LEU A 37 7.95 15.83 -10.28
N TRP A 38 6.64 15.85 -10.15
CA TRP A 38 5.72 15.53 -11.23
C TRP A 38 5.61 16.69 -12.23
N ASP A 39 6.24 16.54 -13.39
CA ASP A 39 6.21 17.51 -14.48
C ASP A 39 5.33 17.00 -15.65
N PHE A 40 4.04 16.82 -15.38
CA PHE A 40 3.07 16.43 -16.40
C PHE A 40 2.52 17.66 -17.12
N ALA A 41 2.47 17.60 -18.45
CA ALA A 41 1.94 18.68 -19.29
C ALA A 41 0.44 18.94 -19.08
N HIS A 42 -0.29 17.99 -18.51
CA HIS A 42 -1.75 18.04 -18.32
C HIS A 42 -2.10 17.66 -16.89
N LYS A 43 -3.24 18.15 -16.42
CA LYS A 43 -3.85 17.71 -15.17
C LYS A 43 -4.62 16.40 -15.39
N PHE A 44 -4.95 15.72 -14.29
CA PHE A 44 -5.63 14.44 -14.28
C PHE A 44 -7.04 14.58 -13.69
N ASP A 45 -7.99 13.81 -14.20
CA ASP A 45 -9.30 13.65 -13.58
C ASP A 45 -9.27 12.63 -12.43
N TYR A 46 -8.31 11.69 -12.49
CA TYR A 46 -8.16 10.62 -11.51
C TYR A 46 -6.69 10.20 -11.38
N ILE A 47 -6.25 10.08 -10.14
CA ILE A 47 -4.92 9.55 -9.78
C ILE A 47 -5.11 8.38 -8.82
N HIS A 48 -4.31 7.32 -8.98
CA HIS A 48 -4.41 6.11 -8.17
C HIS A 48 -3.04 5.57 -7.76
N THR A 49 -2.92 5.20 -6.48
CA THR A 49 -1.77 4.46 -5.94
C THR A 49 -2.23 3.15 -5.32
N ARG A 50 -1.42 2.10 -5.42
CA ARG A 50 -1.74 0.82 -4.80
C ARG A 50 -0.49 0.05 -4.39
N SER A 51 -0.51 -0.52 -3.17
CA SER A 51 0.56 -1.38 -2.63
C SER A 51 1.93 -0.71 -2.65
N THR A 52 1.96 0.53 -2.17
CA THR A 52 3.14 1.40 -2.19
C THR A 52 3.75 1.61 -0.80
N VAL A 53 3.27 0.90 0.20
CA VAL A 53 3.85 0.84 1.54
C VAL A 53 5.36 0.55 1.46
N GLY A 54 6.16 1.35 2.17
CA GLY A 54 7.62 1.24 2.16
C GLY A 54 8.33 1.89 0.97
N CYS A 55 7.61 2.46 0.00
CA CYS A 55 8.22 3.10 -1.16
C CYS A 55 8.75 4.51 -0.86
N TRP A 56 8.10 5.26 0.05
CA TRP A 56 8.42 6.67 0.27
C TRP A 56 8.81 6.98 1.72
N ALA A 57 9.61 8.01 1.90
CA ALA A 57 9.93 8.54 3.23
C ALA A 57 8.76 9.35 3.80
N SER A 58 8.03 10.05 2.95
CA SER A 58 6.83 10.80 3.28
C SER A 58 5.81 10.70 2.16
N PHE A 59 4.76 9.95 2.36
CA PHE A 59 3.65 9.86 1.41
C PHE A 59 2.98 11.23 1.21
N GLN A 60 2.85 12.02 2.28
CA GLN A 60 2.22 13.31 2.19
C GLN A 60 2.94 14.22 1.19
N SER A 61 4.23 14.51 1.43
CA SER A 61 4.97 15.49 0.63
C SER A 61 5.42 14.95 -0.73
N GLN A 62 5.72 13.65 -0.83
CA GLN A 62 6.23 13.07 -2.08
C GLN A 62 5.11 12.67 -3.04
N ILE A 63 3.92 12.35 -2.53
CA ILE A 63 2.83 11.83 -3.36
C ILE A 63 1.54 12.65 -3.23
N ALA A 64 0.97 12.77 -2.01
CA ALA A 64 -0.37 13.33 -1.86
C ALA A 64 -0.46 14.81 -2.25
N GLU A 65 0.54 15.62 -1.90
CA GLU A 65 0.63 17.03 -2.30
C GLU A 65 0.82 17.17 -3.81
N GLN A 66 1.68 16.36 -4.44
CA GLN A 66 1.87 16.35 -5.88
C GLN A 66 0.61 15.87 -6.62
N ALA A 67 -0.08 14.83 -6.11
CA ALA A 67 -1.34 14.38 -6.66
C ALA A 67 -2.42 15.46 -6.58
N PHE A 68 -2.49 16.17 -5.45
CA PHE A 68 -3.42 17.30 -5.30
C PHE A 68 -3.14 18.38 -6.33
N ASP A 69 -1.88 18.76 -6.52
CA ASP A 69 -1.50 19.76 -7.51
C ASP A 69 -1.77 19.28 -8.94
N ALA A 70 -1.50 18.02 -9.25
CA ALA A 70 -1.67 17.46 -10.58
C ALA A 70 -3.13 17.17 -10.98
N LEU A 71 -4.08 17.18 -10.03
CA LEU A 71 -5.50 16.99 -10.32
C LEU A 71 -6.17 18.25 -10.86
N GLU A 72 -7.15 18.06 -11.75
CA GLU A 72 -8.16 19.08 -12.06
C GLU A 72 -9.07 19.33 -10.85
N PRO A 73 -9.64 20.56 -10.70
CA PRO A 73 -10.70 20.78 -9.72
C PRO A 73 -11.86 19.81 -9.93
N GLY A 74 -12.27 19.09 -8.89
CA GLY A 74 -13.27 18.01 -8.97
C GLY A 74 -12.68 16.64 -9.30
N GLY A 75 -11.41 16.55 -9.63
CA GLY A 75 -10.69 15.27 -9.83
C GLY A 75 -10.48 14.49 -8.53
N TRP A 76 -10.29 13.18 -8.64
CA TRP A 76 -10.21 12.25 -7.52
C TRP A 76 -8.84 11.64 -7.36
N PHE A 77 -8.40 11.52 -6.11
CA PHE A 77 -7.24 10.71 -5.74
C PHE A 77 -7.69 9.51 -4.92
N GLU A 78 -7.18 8.33 -5.25
CA GLU A 78 -7.46 7.08 -4.53
C GLU A 78 -6.16 6.36 -4.19
N SER A 79 -6.06 5.88 -2.94
CA SER A 79 -4.96 5.04 -2.47
C SER A 79 -5.50 3.73 -1.90
N GLN A 80 -4.90 2.61 -2.30
CA GLN A 80 -5.22 1.27 -1.82
C GLN A 80 -3.98 0.65 -1.20
N GLU A 81 -3.91 0.58 0.13
CA GLU A 81 -2.72 0.12 0.83
C GLU A 81 -3.03 -1.05 1.76
N VAL A 82 -2.06 -1.92 1.94
CA VAL A 82 -2.07 -2.96 2.96
C VAL A 82 -0.89 -2.70 3.89
N ASP A 83 -1.18 -2.39 5.14
CA ASP A 83 -0.15 -2.09 6.13
C ASP A 83 0.68 -3.32 6.46
N GLY A 84 1.97 -3.10 6.74
CA GLY A 84 2.97 -4.14 6.98
C GLY A 84 2.87 -4.83 8.35
N ASN A 85 1.79 -4.60 9.12
CA ASN A 85 1.56 -5.27 10.39
C ASN A 85 0.60 -6.45 10.24
N VAL A 86 0.80 -7.47 11.07
CA VAL A 86 -0.12 -8.60 11.20
C VAL A 86 -1.04 -8.39 12.40
N CYS A 87 -2.31 -8.73 12.23
CA CYS A 87 -3.36 -8.64 13.25
C CYS A 87 -4.05 -9.99 13.45
N CYS A 88 -4.64 -10.17 14.63
CA CYS A 88 -5.48 -11.31 14.99
C CYS A 88 -6.51 -10.85 16.02
N ASP A 89 -7.78 -11.27 15.87
CA ASP A 89 -8.86 -10.80 16.76
C ASP A 89 -9.18 -11.77 17.91
N ASP A 90 -8.64 -13.00 17.85
CA ASP A 90 -9.06 -14.11 18.74
C ASP A 90 -7.88 -14.85 19.39
N ASP A 91 -6.74 -14.17 19.48
CA ASP A 91 -5.52 -14.66 20.14
C ASP A 91 -4.95 -15.98 19.57
N THR A 92 -5.36 -16.39 18.35
CA THR A 92 -4.82 -17.60 17.71
C THR A 92 -3.43 -17.40 17.11
N LEU A 93 -2.99 -16.15 16.90
CA LEU A 93 -1.63 -15.82 16.50
C LEU A 93 -0.72 -15.73 17.73
N ASP A 94 0.32 -16.56 17.78
CA ASP A 94 1.33 -16.47 18.82
C ASP A 94 2.11 -15.15 18.70
N PRO A 95 2.03 -14.23 19.69
CA PRO A 95 2.73 -12.95 19.64
C PRO A 95 4.27 -13.09 19.72
N THR A 96 4.76 -14.24 20.16
CA THR A 96 6.20 -14.57 20.25
C THR A 96 6.66 -15.52 19.16
N GLY A 97 5.72 -15.98 18.32
CA GLY A 97 5.99 -16.93 17.25
C GLY A 97 6.75 -16.31 16.07
N PRO A 98 7.28 -17.15 15.17
CA PRO A 98 8.14 -16.71 14.06
C PRO A 98 7.45 -15.75 13.09
N VAL A 99 6.13 -15.92 12.86
CA VAL A 99 5.35 -15.02 11.98
C VAL A 99 5.28 -13.63 12.59
N SER A 100 4.90 -13.52 13.87
CA SER A 100 4.83 -12.24 14.57
C SER A 100 6.19 -11.57 14.66
N ALA A 101 7.24 -12.31 14.93
CA ALA A 101 8.61 -11.81 14.98
C ALA A 101 9.06 -11.24 13.63
N TRP A 102 8.76 -11.93 12.53
CA TRP A 102 9.12 -11.49 11.18
C TRP A 102 8.38 -10.18 10.80
N PHE A 103 7.08 -10.09 11.04
CA PHE A 103 6.32 -8.86 10.80
C PHE A 103 6.84 -7.69 11.66
N ASN A 104 7.17 -7.96 12.93
CA ASN A 104 7.76 -6.95 13.81
C ASN A 104 9.13 -6.47 13.28
N ASP A 105 9.98 -7.40 12.85
CA ASP A 105 11.27 -7.07 12.24
C ASP A 105 11.08 -6.20 10.97
N LEU A 106 10.07 -6.50 10.13
CA LEU A 106 9.75 -5.67 8.97
C LEU A 106 9.39 -4.24 9.37
N LEU A 107 8.54 -4.06 10.38
CA LEU A 107 8.15 -2.74 10.87
C LEU A 107 9.35 -1.96 11.40
N VAL A 108 10.13 -2.56 12.31
CA VAL A 108 11.31 -1.93 12.91
C VAL A 108 12.35 -1.59 11.83
N ALA A 109 12.58 -2.50 10.90
CA ALA A 109 13.54 -2.28 9.82
C ALA A 109 13.10 -1.19 8.85
N SER A 110 11.81 -1.12 8.53
CA SER A 110 11.24 -0.10 7.65
C SER A 110 11.40 1.31 8.23
N GLU A 111 11.16 1.47 9.52
CA GLU A 111 11.41 2.73 10.23
C GLU A 111 12.91 3.10 10.24
N HIS A 112 13.78 2.12 10.49
CA HIS A 112 15.22 2.33 10.49
C HIS A 112 15.74 2.88 9.14
N VAL A 113 15.20 2.38 8.03
CA VAL A 113 15.57 2.85 6.68
C VAL A 113 14.72 4.05 6.20
N GLN A 114 13.90 4.61 7.07
CA GLN A 114 13.01 5.74 6.76
C GLN A 114 12.06 5.45 5.58
N ARG A 115 11.52 4.25 5.54
CA ARG A 115 10.52 3.80 4.57
C ARG A 115 9.42 3.05 5.33
N PRO A 116 8.51 3.78 6.02
CA PRO A 116 7.55 3.18 6.94
C PRO A 116 6.66 2.17 6.24
N ALA A 117 6.50 1.01 6.90
CA ALA A 117 5.62 -0.05 6.43
C ALA A 117 4.16 0.10 6.92
N ILE A 118 3.84 1.19 7.60
CA ILE A 118 2.49 1.60 7.98
C ILE A 118 2.17 2.88 7.23
N LEU A 119 1.18 2.83 6.38
CA LEU A 119 0.71 3.95 5.58
C LEU A 119 -0.82 4.06 5.59
N GLY A 120 -1.50 2.95 5.38
CA GLY A 120 -2.95 2.91 5.17
C GLY A 120 -3.75 3.51 6.30
N ALA A 121 -3.34 3.25 7.54
CA ALA A 121 -4.00 3.79 8.73
C ALA A 121 -3.94 5.32 8.83
N THR A 122 -2.96 5.97 8.17
CA THR A 122 -2.74 7.43 8.21
C THR A 122 -3.28 8.16 6.98
N LEU A 123 -3.67 7.45 5.93
CA LEU A 123 -4.05 8.03 4.65
C LEU A 123 -5.16 9.08 4.78
N LYS A 124 -6.22 8.78 5.53
CA LYS A 124 -7.34 9.71 5.69
C LYS A 124 -6.89 11.05 6.27
N GLU A 125 -6.05 11.02 7.31
CA GLU A 125 -5.48 12.23 7.93
C GLU A 125 -4.58 13.00 6.96
N VAL A 126 -3.80 12.29 6.13
CA VAL A 126 -2.97 12.91 5.09
C VAL A 126 -3.85 13.62 4.05
N TYR A 127 -4.93 12.98 3.59
CA TYR A 127 -5.86 13.60 2.65
C TYR A 127 -6.51 14.86 3.22
N GLU A 128 -6.91 14.82 4.49
CA GLU A 128 -7.48 15.99 5.21
C GLU A 128 -6.46 17.14 5.30
N LYS A 129 -5.21 16.84 5.66
CA LYS A 129 -4.12 17.82 5.77
C LYS A 129 -3.76 18.47 4.43
N VAL A 130 -3.77 17.72 3.36
CA VAL A 130 -3.46 18.21 2.00
C VAL A 130 -4.60 19.09 1.47
N GLY A 131 -5.82 18.89 1.93
CA GLY A 131 -6.96 19.73 1.57
C GLY A 131 -7.95 19.08 0.63
N PHE A 132 -7.92 17.75 0.49
CA PHE A 132 -8.98 17.01 -0.19
C PHE A 132 -10.31 17.14 0.54
N VAL A 133 -11.41 17.06 -0.19
CA VAL A 133 -12.80 17.05 0.31
C VAL A 133 -13.47 15.73 -0.08
N ASP A 134 -14.67 15.47 0.43
CA ASP A 134 -15.43 14.24 0.18
C ASP A 134 -14.57 12.98 0.43
N ILE A 135 -13.83 13.01 1.55
CA ILE A 135 -12.90 11.94 1.88
C ILE A 135 -13.65 10.74 2.43
N HIS A 136 -13.44 9.61 1.81
CA HIS A 136 -13.99 8.33 2.20
C HIS A 136 -12.88 7.34 2.54
N GLN A 137 -13.14 6.47 3.52
CA GLN A 137 -12.24 5.38 3.87
C GLN A 137 -13.02 4.09 4.02
N ARG A 138 -12.48 3.03 3.45
CA ARG A 138 -12.93 1.65 3.67
C ARG A 138 -11.76 0.83 4.18
N THR A 139 -11.97 0.13 5.29
CA THR A 139 -11.00 -0.82 5.84
C THR A 139 -11.44 -2.24 5.50
N VAL A 140 -10.48 -3.09 5.13
CA VAL A 140 -10.68 -4.50 4.83
C VAL A 140 -9.66 -5.33 5.59
N LYS A 141 -10.03 -6.55 5.98
CA LYS A 141 -9.11 -7.53 6.52
C LYS A 141 -8.63 -8.41 5.37
N MET A 142 -7.34 -8.44 5.12
CA MET A 142 -6.71 -9.31 4.14
C MET A 142 -6.27 -10.59 4.86
N PRO A 143 -7.00 -11.71 4.81
CA PRO A 143 -6.63 -12.93 5.52
C PRO A 143 -5.28 -13.45 5.03
N ILE A 144 -4.51 -14.05 5.94
CA ILE A 144 -3.31 -14.84 5.58
C ILE A 144 -3.73 -16.30 5.73
N GLY A 145 -3.78 -17.03 4.60
CA GLY A 145 -4.27 -18.41 4.57
C GLY A 145 -5.79 -18.55 4.48
N GLY A 146 -6.23 -19.80 4.37
CA GLY A 146 -7.61 -20.18 4.07
C GLY A 146 -8.55 -20.32 5.27
N TRP A 147 -8.32 -19.65 6.37
CA TRP A 147 -9.11 -19.79 7.60
C TRP A 147 -10.49 -19.12 7.55
N ALA A 148 -10.71 -18.13 6.69
CA ALA A 148 -11.97 -17.41 6.60
C ALA A 148 -13.13 -18.34 6.19
N ARG A 149 -14.32 -18.13 6.79
CA ARG A 149 -15.54 -18.91 6.44
C ARG A 149 -16.13 -18.48 5.11
N ASP A 150 -16.07 -17.19 4.81
CA ASP A 150 -16.52 -16.67 3.52
C ASP A 150 -15.63 -17.19 2.40
N ALA A 151 -16.23 -17.76 1.35
CA ALA A 151 -15.50 -18.43 0.27
C ALA A 151 -14.58 -17.47 -0.50
N ARG A 152 -15.01 -16.23 -0.70
CA ARG A 152 -14.22 -15.21 -1.41
C ARG A 152 -13.03 -14.76 -0.56
N LEU A 153 -13.24 -14.50 0.74
CA LEU A 153 -12.16 -14.16 1.64
C LEU A 153 -11.16 -15.31 1.83
N LYS A 154 -11.65 -16.56 1.81
CA LYS A 154 -10.77 -17.74 1.83
C LYS A 154 -9.87 -17.80 0.61
N GLU A 155 -10.41 -17.56 -0.59
CA GLU A 155 -9.63 -17.51 -1.83
C GLU A 155 -8.61 -16.39 -1.79
N VAL A 156 -9.02 -15.19 -1.38
CA VAL A 156 -8.11 -14.05 -1.18
C VAL A 156 -7.00 -14.41 -0.19
N GLY A 157 -7.33 -15.10 0.90
CA GLY A 157 -6.37 -15.53 1.91
C GLY A 157 -5.30 -16.49 1.36
N TYR A 158 -5.68 -17.46 0.54
CA TYR A 158 -4.71 -18.34 -0.12
C TYR A 158 -3.82 -17.60 -1.12
N MET A 159 -4.40 -16.68 -1.90
CA MET A 159 -3.62 -15.87 -2.84
C MET A 159 -2.63 -14.96 -2.09
N TRP A 160 -3.08 -14.38 -0.97
CA TRP A 160 -2.24 -13.51 -0.16
C TRP A 160 -1.11 -14.26 0.56
N GLU A 161 -1.40 -15.45 1.10
CA GLU A 161 -0.39 -16.37 1.64
C GLU A 161 0.68 -16.70 0.58
N ALA A 162 0.26 -17.11 -0.61
CA ALA A 162 1.19 -17.42 -1.70
C ALA A 162 2.06 -16.21 -2.06
N ASN A 163 1.48 -15.01 -2.17
CA ASN A 163 2.21 -13.78 -2.43
C ASN A 163 3.25 -13.47 -1.33
N LEU A 164 2.89 -13.65 -0.06
CA LEU A 164 3.83 -13.44 1.05
C LEU A 164 4.96 -14.47 1.04
N LEU A 165 4.65 -15.75 0.80
CA LEU A 165 5.65 -16.84 0.72
C LEU A 165 6.64 -16.62 -0.42
N ASP A 166 6.16 -16.25 -1.60
CA ASP A 166 7.00 -15.94 -2.76
C ASP A 166 7.86 -14.69 -2.53
N GLY A 167 7.29 -13.70 -1.83
CA GLY A 167 7.94 -12.42 -1.53
C GLY A 167 8.86 -12.41 -0.31
N LEU A 168 8.88 -13.46 0.54
CA LEU A 168 9.61 -13.46 1.83
C LEU A 168 11.05 -13.00 1.70
N GLY A 169 11.79 -13.54 0.74
CA GLY A 169 13.17 -13.16 0.48
C GLY A 169 13.31 -11.69 0.07
N GLY A 170 12.45 -11.25 -0.87
CA GLY A 170 12.41 -9.88 -1.37
C GLY A 170 12.14 -8.85 -0.28
N PHE A 171 11.19 -9.14 0.61
CA PHE A 171 10.88 -8.28 1.74
C PHE A 171 11.98 -8.25 2.82
N SER A 172 12.78 -9.33 2.94
CA SER A 172 13.67 -9.52 4.10
C SER A 172 15.13 -9.20 3.83
N TYR A 173 15.73 -9.71 2.74
CA TYR A 173 17.18 -9.69 2.57
C TYR A 173 17.82 -8.31 2.65
N GLN A 174 17.43 -7.41 1.77
CA GLN A 174 18.03 -6.09 1.74
C GLN A 174 17.65 -5.26 2.95
N LEU A 175 16.38 -5.36 3.36
CA LEU A 175 15.84 -4.59 4.46
C LEU A 175 16.50 -4.97 5.78
N PHE A 176 16.56 -6.28 6.14
CA PHE A 176 17.16 -6.75 7.39
C PHE A 176 18.68 -6.63 7.39
N ASN A 177 19.33 -6.75 6.23
CA ASN A 177 20.76 -6.46 6.15
C ASN A 177 21.05 -4.99 6.45
N ARG A 178 20.31 -4.05 5.85
CA ARG A 178 20.50 -2.61 6.05
C ARG A 178 20.17 -2.17 7.49
N ALA A 179 19.06 -2.69 8.04
CA ALA A 179 18.59 -2.28 9.35
C ALA A 179 19.31 -2.96 10.51
N PHE A 180 19.62 -4.24 10.38
CA PHE A 180 20.12 -5.08 11.47
C PHE A 180 21.51 -5.68 11.22
N ASN A 181 22.10 -5.42 10.05
CA ASN A 181 23.37 -6.00 9.62
C ASN A 181 23.35 -7.56 9.60
N ARG A 182 22.17 -8.17 9.42
CA ARG A 182 22.03 -9.64 9.32
C ARG A 182 22.58 -10.13 8.00
N THR A 183 23.29 -11.24 8.05
CA THR A 183 23.77 -11.94 6.85
C THR A 183 22.62 -12.67 6.14
N PRO A 184 22.74 -12.99 4.84
CA PRO A 184 21.73 -13.79 4.14
C PRO A 184 21.46 -15.15 4.81
N ALA A 185 22.47 -15.80 5.38
CA ALA A 185 22.32 -17.08 6.07
C ALA A 185 21.48 -16.95 7.36
N GLU A 186 21.71 -15.90 8.15
CA GLU A 186 20.92 -15.61 9.36
C GLU A 186 19.46 -15.28 9.00
N ILE A 187 19.26 -14.54 7.92
CA ILE A 187 17.89 -14.23 7.43
C ILE A 187 17.19 -15.51 7.00
N GLU A 188 17.85 -16.37 6.20
CA GLU A 188 17.24 -17.63 5.75
C GLU A 188 16.86 -18.55 6.91
N LEU A 189 17.68 -18.64 7.96
CA LEU A 189 17.34 -19.42 9.16
C LEU A 189 16.02 -18.94 9.79
N CYS A 190 15.82 -17.63 9.91
CA CYS A 190 14.55 -17.07 10.39
C CYS A 190 13.39 -17.39 9.44
N LEU A 191 13.61 -17.29 8.12
CA LEU A 191 12.55 -17.50 7.12
C LEU A 191 12.11 -18.96 6.99
N VAL A 192 12.91 -19.94 7.42
CA VAL A 192 12.50 -21.35 7.49
C VAL A 192 11.27 -21.51 8.39
N ASP A 193 11.33 -20.97 9.59
CA ASP A 193 10.24 -21.07 10.56
C ASP A 193 9.01 -20.25 10.11
N VAL A 194 9.23 -19.10 9.50
CA VAL A 194 8.14 -18.29 8.93
C VAL A 194 7.38 -19.08 7.85
N ARG A 195 8.09 -19.71 6.90
CA ARG A 195 7.47 -20.54 5.84
C ARG A 195 6.65 -21.72 6.39
N GLN A 196 7.03 -22.26 7.54
CA GLN A 196 6.29 -23.38 8.16
C GLN A 196 5.00 -22.94 8.85
N HIS A 197 4.94 -21.72 9.33
CA HIS A 197 3.83 -21.24 10.17
C HIS A 197 2.93 -20.22 9.47
N LEU A 198 3.42 -19.58 8.39
CA LEU A 198 2.61 -18.64 7.63
C LEU A 198 1.47 -19.40 6.94
N GLY A 199 0.23 -18.95 7.11
CA GLY A 199 -0.95 -19.60 6.54
C GLY A 199 -1.46 -20.81 7.32
N ASP A 200 -0.96 -21.11 8.52
CA ASP A 200 -1.52 -22.16 9.39
C ASP A 200 -3.06 -21.93 9.55
N PRO A 201 -3.92 -22.85 9.12
CA PRO A 201 -5.37 -22.68 9.15
C PRO A 201 -5.95 -22.55 10.57
N ARG A 202 -5.16 -22.83 11.60
CA ARG A 202 -5.53 -22.64 13.01
C ARG A 202 -5.26 -21.22 13.49
N THR A 203 -4.53 -20.42 12.72
CA THR A 203 -4.16 -19.04 13.03
C THR A 203 -5.01 -18.10 12.17
N HIS A 204 -5.83 -17.26 12.80
CA HIS A 204 -6.73 -16.35 12.11
C HIS A 204 -6.07 -14.98 11.87
N ALA A 205 -4.84 -15.03 11.37
CA ALA A 205 -4.06 -13.84 11.06
C ALA A 205 -4.56 -13.11 9.81
N TYR A 206 -4.47 -11.79 9.84
CA TYR A 206 -4.77 -10.93 8.68
C TYR A 206 -3.88 -9.68 8.68
N MET A 207 -3.74 -9.04 7.53
CA MET A 207 -3.16 -7.71 7.39
C MET A 207 -4.28 -6.68 7.15
N PRO A 208 -4.25 -5.51 7.80
CA PRO A 208 -5.24 -4.47 7.57
C PRO A 208 -5.01 -3.79 6.22
N GLY A 209 -6.06 -3.74 5.40
CA GLY A 209 -6.07 -3.04 4.13
C GLY A 209 -6.94 -1.79 4.20
N PHE A 210 -6.53 -0.75 3.52
CA PHE A 210 -7.19 0.55 3.49
C PHE A 210 -7.41 0.99 2.05
N ILE A 211 -8.61 1.45 1.76
CA ILE A 211 -8.97 2.11 0.52
C ILE A 211 -9.45 3.49 0.90
N VAL A 212 -8.70 4.51 0.50
CA VAL A 212 -9.01 5.91 0.80
C VAL A 212 -9.10 6.67 -0.51
N TRP A 213 -10.16 7.46 -0.67
CA TRP A 213 -10.31 8.35 -1.82
C TRP A 213 -10.87 9.68 -1.39
N GLY A 214 -10.46 10.73 -2.09
CA GLY A 214 -10.88 12.09 -1.84
C GLY A 214 -10.83 12.92 -3.13
N ARG A 215 -11.58 13.98 -3.16
CA ARG A 215 -11.74 14.87 -4.31
C ARG A 215 -10.99 16.19 -4.10
N LYS A 216 -10.33 16.69 -5.13
CA LYS A 216 -9.83 18.07 -5.13
C LYS A 216 -11.00 19.04 -5.14
N PRO A 217 -11.07 20.02 -4.22
CA PRO A 217 -12.18 20.97 -4.17
C PRO A 217 -12.28 21.82 -5.46
N TYR A 218 -13.49 22.25 -5.77
CA TYR A 218 -13.69 23.28 -6.78
C TYR A 218 -13.23 24.65 -6.30
N PRO A 219 -12.89 25.61 -7.19
CA PRO A 219 -12.52 26.96 -6.81
C PRO A 219 -13.59 27.62 -5.91
N GLY A 220 -13.21 28.05 -4.72
CA GLY A 220 -14.11 28.64 -3.73
C GLY A 220 -14.83 27.66 -2.81
N GLU A 221 -14.67 26.36 -3.00
CA GLU A 221 -15.14 25.33 -2.07
C GLU A 221 -14.16 25.23 -0.88
N VAL A 222 -14.67 25.28 0.35
CA VAL A 222 -13.86 25.19 1.58
C VAL A 222 -13.87 23.73 2.06
N SER A 223 -12.72 23.19 2.43
CA SER A 223 -12.66 21.88 3.06
C SER A 223 -13.49 21.87 4.35
N GLY A 224 -14.41 20.91 4.51
CA GLY A 224 -15.35 20.85 5.63
C GLY A 224 -14.74 20.64 7.03
N ALA A 225 -13.42 20.64 7.17
CA ALA A 225 -12.71 20.53 8.46
C ALA A 225 -12.74 21.82 9.31
N ALA A 226 -13.37 22.91 8.82
CA ALA A 226 -13.38 24.21 9.51
C ALA A 226 -14.73 24.58 10.15
N VAL A 227 -15.67 23.66 10.33
CA VAL A 227 -17.01 23.95 10.93
C VAL A 227 -17.27 23.10 12.18
N GLU A 228 -16.32 23.01 13.10
CA GLU A 228 -16.61 22.70 14.51
C GLU A 228 -15.97 23.77 15.39
N GLY A 229 -16.72 24.83 15.63
CA GLY A 229 -16.31 25.91 16.50
C GLY A 229 -17.31 27.06 16.59
N LYS A 230 -18.55 26.78 17.06
CA LYS A 230 -19.36 27.78 17.78
C LYS A 230 -20.27 27.08 18.81
#